data_34b3e88057067c4714ce74bb829212b5
#
_entry.id   34b3e88057067c4714ce74bb829212b5
#
_cell.length_a   1.000
_cell.length_b   1.000
_cell.length_c   1.000
_cell.angle_alpha   90.00
_cell.angle_beta   90.00
_cell.angle_gamma   90.00
#
_symmetry.space_group_name_H-M   'P 1'
#
loop_
_entity.id
_entity.type
_entity.pdbx_description
1 polymer ?
#
loop_
_entity_poly.entity_id
_entity_poly.type
_entity_poly.pdbx_seq_one_letter_code
_entity_poly.pdbx_strand_id
1 'polypeptide(L)'
;MKALILKEAGVDPAFDLVQIDDPSVSEDGVVLEVEAVGVCHHDISVMDGTLRRGVKDDVILGHEIAGTVVDVGPSTQGIKLGDKAVTTLTTSCGLCETCLGGLEYRCPRAHGLGHGTDGGFAEYISVRRNNLVKLEDHMDLIGASLIACPIGVTVRALEDLCEVSAGQSVVVFGSGGGLGVHAAQVASSLGAEVIAFTRSPNKIQRLQELGFGQVFLLEEGLDPSDLVYALTQDLGADIAFNPVGSAVFEAALRCLGNGGKMVVLGEVEGNHSSVNIAELIFRDGSVIGSSGAGIRHIESACEQVSSGIITPVVEARMPFEEIVQAYKLIKSGDVFGRIVLIPAGKLTRRENT
;
A
#
# COMPACT_ATOMS: atom_id res chain seq x y z
N MET A 1 25.25 7.35 -7.16
CA MET A 1 24.43 6.56 -6.24
C MET A 1 24.31 5.12 -6.69
N LYS A 2 24.09 4.19 -5.78
CA LYS A 2 23.69 2.82 -6.11
C LYS A 2 22.20 2.77 -6.39
N ALA A 3 21.80 2.02 -7.42
CA ALA A 3 20.42 1.80 -7.79
C ALA A 3 20.21 0.37 -8.27
N LEU A 4 19.05 -0.20 -7.96
CA LEU A 4 18.65 -1.55 -8.33
C LEU A 4 17.72 -1.48 -9.54
N ILE A 5 18.21 -1.90 -10.69
CA ILE A 5 17.49 -1.84 -11.97
C ILE A 5 16.90 -3.21 -12.29
N LEU A 6 15.61 -3.28 -12.61
CA LEU A 6 14.99 -4.48 -13.16
C LEU A 6 15.43 -4.62 -14.63
N LYS A 7 16.15 -5.69 -14.93
CA LYS A 7 16.67 -6.00 -16.28
C LYS A 7 15.78 -6.98 -17.04
N GLU A 8 15.26 -7.96 -16.32
CA GLU A 8 14.40 -8.98 -16.91
C GLU A 8 13.25 -9.31 -15.96
N ALA A 9 12.02 -9.18 -16.47
CA ALA A 9 10.82 -9.54 -15.74
C ALA A 9 10.38 -10.96 -16.11
N GLY A 10 10.00 -11.77 -15.12
CA GLY A 10 9.57 -13.15 -15.31
C GLY A 10 9.47 -13.92 -14.00
N VAL A 11 9.34 -15.24 -14.10
CA VAL A 11 9.26 -16.14 -12.94
C VAL A 11 10.49 -16.00 -12.02
N ASP A 12 11.65 -15.79 -12.62
CA ASP A 12 12.92 -15.51 -11.94
C ASP A 12 13.42 -14.13 -12.39
N PRO A 13 12.92 -13.04 -11.80
CA PRO A 13 13.27 -11.70 -12.22
C PRO A 13 14.75 -11.40 -11.96
N ALA A 14 15.42 -10.74 -12.92
CA ALA A 14 16.81 -10.37 -12.82
C ALA A 14 16.99 -8.88 -12.56
N PHE A 15 17.88 -8.57 -11.63
CA PHE A 15 18.23 -7.20 -11.23
C PHE A 15 19.74 -6.97 -11.32
N ASP A 16 20.10 -5.76 -11.69
CA ASP A 16 21.47 -5.27 -11.61
C ASP A 16 21.57 -4.16 -10.56
N LEU A 17 22.47 -4.33 -9.59
CA LEU A 17 22.86 -3.24 -8.70
C LEU A 17 23.97 -2.43 -9.40
N VAL A 18 23.63 -1.25 -9.85
CA VAL A 18 24.50 -0.40 -10.65
C VAL A 18 24.91 0.89 -9.93
N GLN A 19 26.06 1.44 -10.32
CA GLN A 19 26.45 2.79 -9.93
C GLN A 19 26.01 3.74 -11.05
N ILE A 20 25.16 4.72 -10.72
CA ILE A 20 24.70 5.77 -11.63
C ILE A 20 24.96 7.14 -10.99
N ASP A 21 24.81 8.21 -11.77
CA ASP A 21 24.94 9.57 -11.25
C ASP A 21 23.84 9.87 -10.22
N ASP A 22 24.17 10.70 -9.24
CA ASP A 22 23.18 11.17 -8.27
C ASP A 22 22.13 12.04 -8.97
N PRO A 23 20.84 11.96 -8.56
CA PRO A 23 19.81 12.76 -9.19
C PRO A 23 20.03 14.24 -8.89
N SER A 24 19.89 15.09 -9.91
CA SER A 24 19.90 16.54 -9.74
C SER A 24 18.56 17.04 -9.22
N VAL A 25 18.60 18.09 -8.38
CA VAL A 25 17.38 18.75 -7.91
C VAL A 25 16.81 19.65 -9.02
N SER A 26 15.51 19.58 -9.30
CA SER A 26 14.82 20.54 -10.17
C SER A 26 14.49 21.83 -9.42
N GLU A 27 14.07 22.87 -10.14
CA GLU A 27 13.78 24.19 -9.54
C GLU A 27 12.73 24.13 -8.42
N ASP A 28 11.69 23.31 -8.58
CA ASP A 28 10.62 23.05 -7.62
C ASP A 28 10.75 21.68 -6.94
N GLY A 29 11.93 21.06 -7.03
CA GLY A 29 12.21 19.70 -6.62
C GLY A 29 12.82 19.56 -5.26
N VAL A 30 12.93 18.32 -4.82
CA VAL A 30 13.57 17.87 -3.60
C VAL A 30 14.28 16.55 -3.89
N VAL A 31 15.52 16.40 -3.40
CA VAL A 31 16.20 15.10 -3.37
C VAL A 31 16.09 14.52 -1.97
N LEU A 32 15.59 13.30 -1.90
CA LEU A 32 15.60 12.50 -0.68
C LEU A 32 16.76 11.52 -0.72
N GLU A 33 17.52 11.44 0.35
CA GLU A 33 18.29 10.27 0.71
C GLU A 33 17.32 9.19 1.19
N VAL A 34 17.21 8.08 0.46
CA VAL A 34 16.27 7.02 0.75
C VAL A 34 16.72 6.26 2.01
N GLU A 35 15.82 6.12 2.98
CA GLU A 35 16.06 5.35 4.20
C GLU A 35 15.38 3.98 4.16
N ALA A 36 14.21 3.90 3.55
CA ALA A 36 13.39 2.69 3.53
C ALA A 36 12.41 2.70 2.37
N VAL A 37 12.18 1.53 1.77
CA VAL A 37 11.21 1.34 0.70
C VAL A 37 10.43 0.05 0.92
N GLY A 38 9.11 0.14 1.07
CA GLY A 38 8.24 -1.03 1.16
C GLY A 38 8.15 -1.77 -0.18
N VAL A 39 8.03 -3.10 -0.13
CA VAL A 39 7.83 -3.94 -1.32
C VAL A 39 6.36 -4.29 -1.46
N CYS A 40 5.73 -3.80 -2.50
CA CYS A 40 4.31 -3.97 -2.79
C CYS A 40 4.04 -5.10 -3.78
N HIS A 41 2.82 -5.65 -3.79
CA HIS A 41 2.39 -6.56 -4.85
C HIS A 41 2.40 -5.91 -6.25
N HIS A 42 2.30 -4.58 -6.34
CA HIS A 42 2.51 -3.86 -7.60
C HIS A 42 3.93 -4.09 -8.15
N ASP A 43 4.95 -3.99 -7.29
CA ASP A 43 6.34 -4.27 -7.67
C ASP A 43 6.49 -5.75 -8.09
N ILE A 44 5.85 -6.67 -7.36
CA ILE A 44 5.83 -8.11 -7.69
C ILE A 44 5.24 -8.34 -9.08
N SER A 45 4.12 -7.67 -9.42
CA SER A 45 3.47 -7.80 -10.72
C SER A 45 4.32 -7.22 -11.87
N VAL A 46 5.15 -6.22 -11.61
CA VAL A 46 6.14 -5.73 -12.57
C VAL A 46 7.29 -6.72 -12.69
N MET A 47 7.80 -7.24 -11.57
CA MET A 47 8.89 -8.21 -11.53
C MET A 47 8.54 -9.51 -12.27
N ASP A 48 7.33 -10.05 -12.08
CA ASP A 48 6.92 -11.29 -12.74
C ASP A 48 6.40 -11.07 -14.19
N GLY A 49 6.25 -9.81 -14.59
CA GLY A 49 5.86 -9.44 -15.95
C GLY A 49 4.36 -9.54 -16.23
N THR A 50 3.51 -9.72 -15.22
CA THR A 50 2.04 -9.66 -15.36
C THR A 50 1.58 -8.23 -15.60
N LEU A 51 2.28 -7.24 -15.04
CA LEU A 51 2.05 -5.82 -15.27
C LEU A 51 3.16 -5.22 -16.13
N ARG A 52 2.91 -5.03 -17.41
CA ARG A 52 3.89 -4.48 -18.38
C ARG A 52 3.48 -3.13 -18.96
N ARG A 53 2.18 -2.82 -18.96
CA ARG A 53 1.66 -1.62 -19.61
C ARG A 53 2.13 -0.36 -18.88
N GLY A 54 2.88 0.48 -19.58
CA GLY A 54 3.36 1.77 -19.07
C GLY A 54 4.59 1.66 -18.15
N VAL A 55 5.16 0.46 -18.00
CA VAL A 55 6.43 0.27 -17.29
C VAL A 55 7.57 0.83 -18.12
N LYS A 56 8.43 1.64 -17.50
CA LYS A 56 9.66 2.18 -18.09
C LYS A 56 10.68 1.06 -18.31
N ASP A 57 11.41 1.10 -19.41
CA ASP A 57 12.54 0.21 -19.62
C ASP A 57 13.65 0.50 -18.58
N ASP A 58 14.34 -0.54 -18.12
CA ASP A 58 15.39 -0.43 -17.10
C ASP A 58 14.91 0.35 -15.85
N VAL A 59 13.68 0.08 -15.40
CA VAL A 59 13.06 0.80 -14.28
C VAL A 59 13.74 0.49 -12.94
N ILE A 60 13.93 1.51 -12.13
CA ILE A 60 14.17 1.37 -10.69
C ILE A 60 12.80 1.26 -10.02
N LEU A 61 12.49 0.11 -9.41
CA LEU A 61 11.21 -0.13 -8.75
C LEU A 61 11.09 0.58 -7.39
N GLY A 62 9.97 0.34 -6.69
CA GLY A 62 9.70 0.84 -5.34
C GLY A 62 8.98 2.18 -5.34
N HIS A 63 7.79 2.22 -4.74
CA HIS A 63 6.93 3.41 -4.65
C HIS A 63 6.47 3.71 -3.21
N GLU A 64 6.87 2.91 -2.23
CA GLU A 64 6.59 3.08 -0.80
C GLU A 64 7.83 3.67 -0.12
N ILE A 65 8.11 4.96 -0.31
CA ILE A 65 9.42 5.56 -0.05
C ILE A 65 9.37 6.52 1.14
N ALA A 66 10.27 6.32 2.08
CA ALA A 66 10.58 7.30 3.13
C ALA A 66 12.07 7.66 3.12
N GLY A 67 12.38 8.91 3.39
CA GLY A 67 13.76 9.38 3.39
C GLY A 67 13.94 10.73 4.06
N THR A 68 15.19 11.20 4.03
CA THR A 68 15.62 12.49 4.56
C THR A 68 15.97 13.44 3.41
N VAL A 69 15.55 14.67 3.50
CA VAL A 69 15.83 15.72 2.51
C VAL A 69 17.30 16.09 2.53
N VAL A 70 17.98 15.94 1.40
CA VAL A 70 19.41 16.24 1.25
C VAL A 70 19.69 17.37 0.24
N ASP A 71 18.74 17.69 -0.64
CA ASP A 71 18.83 18.83 -1.53
C ASP A 71 17.45 19.42 -1.83
N VAL A 72 17.37 20.74 -2.05
CA VAL A 72 16.12 21.47 -2.22
C VAL A 72 16.28 22.51 -3.31
N GLY A 73 15.41 22.47 -4.31
CA GLY A 73 15.39 23.43 -5.40
C GLY A 73 15.09 24.86 -4.94
N PRO A 74 15.59 25.87 -5.66
CA PRO A 74 15.52 27.27 -5.22
C PRO A 74 14.11 27.85 -5.11
N SER A 75 13.13 27.29 -5.83
CA SER A 75 11.73 27.71 -5.78
C SER A 75 10.88 26.87 -4.79
N THR A 76 11.47 25.88 -4.13
CA THR A 76 10.78 24.97 -3.23
C THR A 76 10.50 25.63 -1.87
N GLN A 77 9.27 25.46 -1.36
CA GLN A 77 8.84 26.02 -0.07
C GLN A 77 8.29 24.93 0.87
N GLY A 78 8.31 25.22 2.19
CA GLY A 78 7.68 24.36 3.21
C GLY A 78 8.42 23.05 3.52
N ILE A 79 9.66 22.92 3.02
CA ILE A 79 10.56 21.80 3.33
C ILE A 79 12.01 22.29 3.31
N LYS A 80 12.89 21.68 4.08
CA LYS A 80 14.31 22.07 4.23
C LYS A 80 15.21 20.86 4.38
N LEU A 81 16.50 21.07 4.22
CA LEU A 81 17.51 20.04 4.48
C LEU A 81 17.35 19.43 5.88
N GLY A 82 17.42 18.10 5.94
CA GLY A 82 17.25 17.32 7.16
C GLY A 82 15.80 16.98 7.52
N ASP A 83 14.79 17.57 6.86
CA ASP A 83 13.41 17.16 7.07
C ASP A 83 13.19 15.71 6.62
N LYS A 84 12.38 14.97 7.37
CA LYS A 84 11.91 13.63 6.99
C LYS A 84 10.68 13.76 6.11
N ALA A 85 10.55 12.90 5.11
CA ALA A 85 9.40 12.91 4.21
C ALA A 85 9.10 11.53 3.63
N VAL A 86 7.83 11.35 3.21
CA VAL A 86 7.39 10.24 2.35
C VAL A 86 6.96 10.79 1.00
N THR A 87 7.15 9.98 -0.05
CA THR A 87 6.67 10.33 -1.38
C THR A 87 5.19 9.97 -1.55
N THR A 88 4.51 10.65 -2.48
CA THR A 88 3.28 10.12 -3.06
C THR A 88 3.61 8.90 -3.95
N LEU A 89 2.57 8.12 -4.34
CA LEU A 89 2.75 6.92 -5.18
C LEU A 89 3.00 7.22 -6.66
N THR A 90 2.60 8.42 -7.07
CA THR A 90 2.70 8.89 -8.45
C THR A 90 3.22 10.30 -8.46
N THR A 91 4.00 10.65 -9.48
CA THR A 91 4.30 12.05 -9.75
C THR A 91 3.04 12.77 -10.20
N SER A 92 2.86 14.00 -9.80
CA SER A 92 1.75 14.84 -10.26
C SER A 92 2.25 16.21 -10.63
N CYS A 93 1.48 16.94 -11.47
CA CYS A 93 1.91 18.27 -11.88
C CYS A 93 1.57 19.38 -10.86
N GLY A 94 0.63 19.14 -9.95
CA GLY A 94 0.17 20.10 -8.95
C GLY A 94 -0.68 21.27 -9.48
N LEU A 95 -0.89 21.41 -10.81
CA LEU A 95 -1.43 22.63 -11.43
C LEU A 95 -2.71 22.40 -12.24
N CYS A 96 -3.03 21.16 -12.62
CA CYS A 96 -4.26 20.89 -13.39
C CYS A 96 -5.47 20.82 -12.46
N GLU A 97 -6.67 20.92 -13.02
CA GLU A 97 -7.93 20.85 -12.28
C GLU A 97 -8.02 19.60 -11.40
N THR A 98 -7.56 18.45 -11.91
CA THR A 98 -7.53 17.18 -11.15
C THR A 98 -6.65 17.30 -9.91
N CYS A 99 -5.45 17.90 -10.02
CA CYS A 99 -4.58 18.11 -8.86
C CYS A 99 -5.15 19.12 -7.88
N LEU A 100 -5.67 20.26 -8.40
CA LEU A 100 -6.28 21.29 -7.56
C LEU A 100 -7.57 20.81 -6.88
N GLY A 101 -8.21 19.80 -7.43
CA GLY A 101 -9.37 19.14 -6.85
C GLY A 101 -9.01 18.04 -5.80
N GLY A 102 -7.73 17.86 -5.43
CA GLY A 102 -7.29 16.86 -4.46
C GLY A 102 -7.26 15.43 -5.00
N LEU A 103 -7.21 15.27 -6.32
CA LEU A 103 -7.14 13.99 -7.03
C LEU A 103 -5.79 13.82 -7.74
N GLU A 104 -4.70 14.17 -7.08
CA GLU A 104 -3.34 14.20 -7.64
C GLU A 104 -2.93 12.85 -8.23
N TYR A 105 -3.33 11.76 -7.61
CA TYR A 105 -3.12 10.38 -8.08
C TYR A 105 -3.84 10.06 -9.41
N ARG A 106 -4.75 10.93 -9.86
CA ARG A 106 -5.46 10.87 -11.16
C ARG A 106 -4.96 11.95 -12.14
N CYS A 107 -3.90 12.66 -11.84
CA CYS A 107 -3.33 13.65 -12.71
C CYS A 107 -3.08 13.06 -14.12
N PRO A 108 -3.58 13.64 -15.21
CA PRO A 108 -3.38 13.11 -16.57
C PRO A 108 -1.90 13.12 -17.01
N ARG A 109 -1.03 13.82 -16.27
CA ARG A 109 0.42 13.87 -16.48
C ARG A 109 1.17 13.06 -15.41
N ALA A 110 0.49 12.25 -14.62
CA ALA A 110 1.11 11.44 -13.59
C ALA A 110 1.85 10.24 -14.19
N HIS A 111 2.97 9.90 -13.55
CA HIS A 111 3.68 8.66 -13.76
C HIS A 111 3.80 7.94 -12.40
N GLY A 112 3.53 6.65 -12.36
CA GLY A 112 3.75 5.85 -11.16
C GLY A 112 5.25 5.78 -10.84
N LEU A 113 5.61 6.04 -9.59
CA LEU A 113 6.97 5.79 -9.09
C LEU A 113 7.24 4.27 -9.14
N GLY A 114 8.42 3.88 -9.58
CA GLY A 114 8.74 2.46 -9.76
C GLY A 114 7.91 1.77 -10.85
N HIS A 115 7.35 2.55 -11.79
CA HIS A 115 6.53 2.05 -12.89
C HIS A 115 6.80 2.84 -14.18
N GLY A 116 6.15 3.98 -14.37
CA GLY A 116 6.34 4.87 -15.50
C GLY A 116 7.50 5.85 -15.32
N THR A 117 8.06 5.93 -14.13
CA THR A 117 9.29 6.64 -13.79
C THR A 117 10.04 5.86 -12.72
N ASP A 118 11.31 6.22 -12.48
CA ASP A 118 12.13 5.54 -11.47
C ASP A 118 11.57 5.75 -10.06
N GLY A 119 11.71 4.71 -9.24
CA GLY A 119 11.28 4.65 -7.85
C GLY A 119 12.42 4.66 -6.85
N GLY A 120 12.17 4.10 -5.68
CA GLY A 120 13.00 4.23 -4.49
C GLY A 120 13.99 3.10 -4.24
N PHE A 121 14.11 2.07 -5.09
CA PHE A 121 15.18 1.07 -4.90
C PHE A 121 16.54 1.62 -5.34
N ALA A 122 16.87 2.79 -4.80
CA ALA A 122 18.09 3.55 -5.01
C ALA A 122 18.47 4.32 -3.74
N GLU A 123 19.71 4.77 -3.63
CA GLU A 123 20.17 5.56 -2.47
C GLU A 123 19.53 6.95 -2.40
N TYR A 124 19.15 7.51 -3.55
CA TYR A 124 18.52 8.84 -3.66
C TYR A 124 17.38 8.83 -4.66
N ILE A 125 16.39 9.68 -4.44
CA ILE A 125 15.31 9.96 -5.39
C ILE A 125 15.05 11.46 -5.47
N SER A 126 14.85 11.97 -6.71
CA SER A 126 14.43 13.35 -6.95
C SER A 126 12.95 13.39 -7.32
N VAL A 127 12.16 14.16 -6.58
CA VAL A 127 10.74 14.37 -6.83
C VAL A 127 10.39 15.85 -6.71
N ARG A 128 9.24 16.26 -7.25
CA ARG A 128 8.72 17.60 -7.02
C ARG A 128 8.22 17.76 -5.59
N ARG A 129 8.26 18.99 -5.05
CA ARG A 129 7.79 19.26 -3.68
C ARG A 129 6.33 18.82 -3.43
N ASN A 130 5.47 18.98 -4.43
CA ASN A 130 4.06 18.57 -4.35
C ASN A 130 3.85 17.04 -4.42
N ASN A 131 4.90 16.27 -4.51
CA ASN A 131 4.87 14.80 -4.43
C ASN A 131 5.49 14.28 -3.12
N LEU A 132 5.56 15.14 -2.10
CA LEU A 132 6.09 14.83 -0.77
C LEU A 132 5.14 15.27 0.32
N VAL A 133 5.00 14.42 1.34
CA VAL A 133 4.40 14.76 2.62
C VAL A 133 5.51 14.76 3.66
N LYS A 134 5.65 15.90 4.36
CA LYS A 134 6.62 16.05 5.44
C LYS A 134 6.16 15.27 6.67
N LEU A 135 7.10 14.59 7.31
CA LEU A 135 6.88 13.83 8.53
C LEU A 135 7.31 14.63 9.76
N GLU A 136 6.79 14.23 10.92
CA GLU A 136 7.29 14.69 12.21
C GLU A 136 8.65 14.06 12.52
N ASP A 137 9.52 14.81 13.23
CA ASP A 137 10.91 14.42 13.46
C ASP A 137 11.06 13.10 14.22
N HIS A 138 10.11 12.77 15.11
CA HIS A 138 10.14 11.55 15.91
C HIS A 138 9.75 10.28 15.14
N MET A 139 9.14 10.39 13.94
CA MET A 139 8.67 9.23 13.20
C MET A 139 9.83 8.35 12.72
N ASP A 140 9.68 7.04 12.89
CA ASP A 140 10.58 6.04 12.30
C ASP A 140 10.37 5.93 10.80
N LEU A 141 11.44 6.11 10.02
CA LEU A 141 11.36 6.12 8.56
C LEU A 141 11.07 4.73 7.96
N ILE A 142 11.37 3.65 8.69
CA ILE A 142 11.07 2.30 8.22
C ILE A 142 9.56 2.08 8.21
N GLY A 143 8.90 2.35 9.33
CA GLY A 143 7.44 2.31 9.41
C GLY A 143 6.78 3.35 8.52
N ALA A 144 7.35 4.56 8.43
CA ALA A 144 6.82 5.64 7.61
C ALA A 144 6.83 5.33 6.11
N SER A 145 7.71 4.46 5.61
CA SER A 145 7.68 4.04 4.20
C SER A 145 6.34 3.43 3.78
N LEU A 146 5.60 2.86 4.73
CA LEU A 146 4.30 2.23 4.49
C LEU A 146 3.11 3.22 4.48
N ILE A 147 3.35 4.49 4.77
CA ILE A 147 2.28 5.48 4.94
C ILE A 147 1.55 5.75 3.62
N ALA A 148 2.28 5.94 2.52
CA ALA A 148 1.66 6.36 1.26
C ALA A 148 0.82 5.27 0.60
N CYS A 149 1.34 4.02 0.54
CA CYS A 149 0.64 2.92 -0.13
C CYS A 149 -0.26 2.15 0.82
N PRO A 150 0.23 1.24 1.69
CA PRO A 150 -0.70 0.35 2.39
C PRO A 150 -1.62 1.11 3.38
N ILE A 151 -1.18 2.23 3.96
CA ILE A 151 -2.02 2.98 4.90
C ILE A 151 -2.86 4.04 4.18
N GLY A 152 -2.25 4.94 3.42
CA GLY A 152 -2.96 6.04 2.75
C GLY A 152 -3.99 5.60 1.72
N VAL A 153 -3.69 4.52 0.96
CA VAL A 153 -4.67 3.93 0.02
C VAL A 153 -5.85 3.32 0.78
N THR A 154 -5.58 2.74 1.94
CA THR A 154 -6.62 2.16 2.80
C THR A 154 -7.47 3.24 3.46
N VAL A 155 -6.86 4.31 3.99
CA VAL A 155 -7.56 5.50 4.49
C VAL A 155 -8.52 6.02 3.43
N ARG A 156 -8.06 6.26 2.20
CA ARG A 156 -8.94 6.68 1.12
C ARG A 156 -10.07 5.70 0.86
N ALA A 157 -9.80 4.41 0.82
CA ALA A 157 -10.80 3.39 0.51
C ALA A 157 -11.90 3.34 1.56
N LEU A 158 -11.56 3.41 2.84
CA LEU A 158 -12.50 3.27 3.95
C LEU A 158 -13.18 4.58 4.33
N GLU A 159 -12.44 5.70 4.37
CA GLU A 159 -13.01 7.01 4.74
C GLU A 159 -13.80 7.65 3.59
N ASP A 160 -13.21 7.73 2.36
CA ASP A 160 -13.83 8.48 1.27
C ASP A 160 -14.78 7.65 0.40
N LEU A 161 -14.42 6.40 0.07
CA LEU A 161 -15.18 5.60 -0.88
C LEU A 161 -16.27 4.78 -0.20
N CYS A 162 -15.93 4.16 0.93
CA CYS A 162 -16.87 3.37 1.71
C CYS A 162 -17.63 4.21 2.73
N GLU A 163 -17.05 5.33 3.19
CA GLU A 163 -17.62 6.23 4.22
C GLU A 163 -17.91 5.44 5.51
N VAL A 164 -16.93 4.64 5.93
CA VAL A 164 -17.05 3.78 7.12
C VAL A 164 -17.36 4.61 8.34
N SER A 165 -18.33 4.16 9.14
CA SER A 165 -18.74 4.80 10.38
C SER A 165 -18.82 3.79 11.52
N ALA A 166 -18.84 4.32 12.76
CA ALA A 166 -18.88 3.50 13.96
C ALA A 166 -20.11 2.57 14.00
N GLY A 167 -19.87 1.33 14.39
CA GLY A 167 -20.88 0.27 14.50
C GLY A 167 -21.17 -0.47 13.19
N GLN A 168 -20.58 -0.05 12.06
CA GLN A 168 -20.66 -0.83 10.82
C GLN A 168 -19.75 -2.05 10.88
N SER A 169 -20.14 -3.11 10.19
CA SER A 169 -19.35 -4.34 10.01
C SER A 169 -18.46 -4.25 8.78
N VAL A 170 -17.15 -4.48 8.95
CA VAL A 170 -16.16 -4.46 7.88
C VAL A 170 -15.48 -5.82 7.78
N VAL A 171 -15.76 -6.55 6.70
CA VAL A 171 -15.05 -7.80 6.38
C VAL A 171 -13.77 -7.48 5.62
N VAL A 172 -12.63 -7.94 6.14
CA VAL A 172 -11.31 -7.73 5.51
C VAL A 172 -10.76 -9.07 5.03
N PHE A 173 -10.64 -9.23 3.72
CA PHE A 173 -9.95 -10.37 3.11
C PHE A 173 -8.45 -10.14 3.05
N GLY A 174 -7.66 -11.24 3.13
CA GLY A 174 -6.21 -11.13 3.12
C GLY A 174 -5.66 -10.26 4.26
N SER A 175 -6.32 -10.31 5.42
CA SER A 175 -6.07 -9.43 6.57
C SER A 175 -4.66 -9.49 7.13
N GLY A 176 -3.89 -10.55 6.87
CA GLY A 176 -2.48 -10.62 7.26
C GLY A 176 -1.50 -10.10 6.21
N GLY A 177 -1.97 -9.60 5.07
CA GLY A 177 -1.14 -8.95 4.04
C GLY A 177 -0.98 -7.44 4.27
N GLY A 178 -0.09 -6.81 3.48
CA GLY A 178 0.25 -5.40 3.68
C GLY A 178 -0.94 -4.42 3.64
N LEU A 179 -1.89 -4.58 2.70
CA LEU A 179 -3.11 -3.77 2.70
C LEU A 179 -4.09 -4.22 3.79
N GLY A 180 -4.29 -5.54 3.94
CA GLY A 180 -5.33 -6.06 4.82
C GLY A 180 -5.10 -5.75 6.30
N VAL A 181 -3.86 -5.86 6.80
CA VAL A 181 -3.56 -5.58 8.22
C VAL A 181 -3.74 -4.09 8.56
N HIS A 182 -3.44 -3.20 7.63
CA HIS A 182 -3.67 -1.78 7.83
C HIS A 182 -5.14 -1.41 7.62
N ALA A 183 -5.87 -2.09 6.71
CA ALA A 183 -7.32 -1.92 6.56
C ALA A 183 -8.08 -2.29 7.83
N ALA A 184 -7.69 -3.39 8.47
CA ALA A 184 -8.29 -3.79 9.74
C ALA A 184 -8.06 -2.73 10.83
N GLN A 185 -6.86 -2.14 10.90
CA GLN A 185 -6.55 -1.06 11.85
C GLN A 185 -7.35 0.23 11.53
N VAL A 186 -7.37 0.67 10.26
CA VAL A 186 -8.13 1.87 9.86
C VAL A 186 -9.63 1.67 10.12
N ALA A 187 -10.22 0.53 9.74
CA ALA A 187 -11.63 0.25 10.02
C ALA A 187 -11.93 0.28 11.53
N SER A 188 -11.06 -0.33 12.34
CA SER A 188 -11.17 -0.31 13.81
C SER A 188 -11.07 1.10 14.38
N SER A 189 -10.16 1.95 13.87
CA SER A 189 -10.02 3.35 14.32
C SER A 189 -11.24 4.20 14.00
N LEU A 190 -11.99 3.85 12.96
CA LEU A 190 -13.27 4.47 12.60
C LEU A 190 -14.45 3.93 13.44
N GLY A 191 -14.20 3.00 14.37
CA GLY A 191 -15.20 2.40 15.25
C GLY A 191 -16.01 1.27 14.61
N ALA A 192 -15.53 0.70 13.50
CA ALA A 192 -16.18 -0.43 12.86
C ALA A 192 -15.88 -1.77 13.56
N GLU A 193 -16.81 -2.71 13.43
CA GLU A 193 -16.63 -4.10 13.84
C GLU A 193 -15.90 -4.87 12.72
N VAL A 194 -14.65 -5.27 12.98
CA VAL A 194 -13.79 -5.90 11.97
C VAL A 194 -13.92 -7.41 12.03
N ILE A 195 -14.26 -8.03 10.88
CA ILE A 195 -14.23 -9.48 10.66
C ILE A 195 -13.07 -9.78 9.69
N ALA A 196 -12.00 -10.38 10.18
CA ALA A 196 -10.76 -10.56 9.46
C ALA A 196 -10.58 -11.98 8.93
N PHE A 197 -10.35 -12.14 7.63
CA PHE A 197 -10.06 -13.43 7.00
C PHE A 197 -8.63 -13.52 6.50
N THR A 198 -7.95 -14.62 6.82
CA THR A 198 -6.61 -14.96 6.32
C THR A 198 -6.56 -16.42 5.85
N ARG A 199 -5.77 -16.72 4.80
CA ARG A 199 -5.49 -18.11 4.39
C ARG A 199 -4.32 -18.74 5.13
N SER A 200 -3.57 -17.95 5.91
CA SER A 200 -2.35 -18.42 6.62
C SER A 200 -2.64 -18.58 8.11
N PRO A 201 -2.66 -19.84 8.63
CA PRO A 201 -2.95 -20.09 10.04
C PRO A 201 -2.00 -19.38 11.02
N ASN A 202 -0.71 -19.26 10.65
CA ASN A 202 0.32 -18.59 11.43
C ASN A 202 0.08 -17.07 11.61
N LYS A 203 -0.82 -16.46 10.82
CA LYS A 203 -1.16 -15.04 10.93
C LYS A 203 -2.32 -14.75 11.89
N ILE A 204 -3.10 -15.78 12.26
CA ILE A 204 -4.28 -15.61 13.13
C ILE A 204 -3.86 -15.04 14.48
N GLN A 205 -2.89 -15.66 15.16
CA GLN A 205 -2.41 -15.19 16.44
C GLN A 205 -1.86 -13.77 16.37
N ARG A 206 -1.09 -13.44 15.32
CA ARG A 206 -0.51 -12.10 15.13
C ARG A 206 -1.57 -11.02 14.92
N LEU A 207 -2.66 -11.34 14.22
CA LEU A 207 -3.81 -10.45 14.09
C LEU A 207 -4.53 -10.25 15.42
N GLN A 208 -4.68 -11.31 16.22
CA GLN A 208 -5.26 -11.22 17.57
C GLN A 208 -4.39 -10.40 18.53
N GLU A 209 -3.07 -10.49 18.43
CA GLU A 209 -2.12 -9.67 19.19
C GLU A 209 -2.22 -8.17 18.83
N LEU A 210 -2.66 -7.83 17.60
CA LEU A 210 -3.02 -6.47 17.21
C LEU A 210 -4.41 -6.01 17.70
N GLY A 211 -5.12 -6.84 18.47
CA GLY A 211 -6.41 -6.52 19.08
C GLY A 211 -7.64 -6.93 18.29
N PHE A 212 -7.49 -7.65 17.17
CA PHE A 212 -8.64 -8.14 16.39
C PHE A 212 -9.20 -9.42 17.00
N GLY A 213 -10.43 -9.33 17.53
CA GLY A 213 -11.09 -10.47 18.18
C GLY A 213 -11.71 -11.48 17.20
N GLN A 214 -12.17 -11.00 16.05
CA GLN A 214 -12.86 -11.82 15.03
C GLN A 214 -11.92 -12.12 13.85
N VAL A 215 -11.03 -13.10 14.05
CA VAL A 215 -10.04 -13.53 13.05
C VAL A 215 -10.28 -14.98 12.68
N PHE A 216 -10.48 -15.26 11.40
CA PHE A 216 -10.85 -16.57 10.90
C PHE A 216 -9.93 -17.04 9.76
N LEU A 217 -9.72 -18.35 9.72
CA LEU A 217 -9.05 -19.00 8.60
C LEU A 217 -10.04 -19.10 7.43
N LEU A 218 -9.63 -18.60 6.27
CA LEU A 218 -10.35 -18.81 5.02
C LEU A 218 -9.85 -20.11 4.38
N GLU A 219 -10.54 -21.20 4.63
CA GLU A 219 -10.22 -22.51 4.07
C GLU A 219 -10.71 -22.62 2.63
N GLU A 220 -9.99 -23.41 1.82
CA GLU A 220 -10.37 -23.67 0.43
C GLU A 220 -11.72 -24.41 0.38
N GLY A 221 -12.64 -23.90 -0.48
CA GLY A 221 -13.98 -24.48 -0.65
C GLY A 221 -14.99 -24.09 0.44
N LEU A 222 -14.60 -23.32 1.45
CA LEU A 222 -15.51 -22.82 2.49
C LEU A 222 -16.05 -21.44 2.09
N ASP A 223 -17.37 -21.27 2.12
CA ASP A 223 -18.00 -19.99 1.91
C ASP A 223 -18.00 -19.19 3.23
N PRO A 224 -17.28 -18.04 3.31
CA PRO A 224 -17.26 -17.26 4.53
C PRO A 224 -18.57 -16.51 4.81
N SER A 225 -19.52 -16.44 3.86
CA SER A 225 -20.74 -15.66 4.00
C SER A 225 -21.63 -16.16 5.13
N ASP A 226 -21.76 -17.48 5.32
CA ASP A 226 -22.56 -18.04 6.42
C ASP A 226 -22.05 -17.57 7.80
N LEU A 227 -20.72 -17.55 7.96
CA LEU A 227 -20.10 -17.06 9.18
C LEU A 227 -20.33 -15.55 9.36
N VAL A 228 -20.18 -14.77 8.29
CA VAL A 228 -20.41 -13.31 8.35
C VAL A 228 -21.86 -13.01 8.73
N TYR A 229 -22.82 -13.69 8.11
CA TYR A 229 -24.24 -13.54 8.46
C TYR A 229 -24.51 -13.93 9.93
N ALA A 230 -23.94 -15.02 10.42
CA ALA A 230 -24.07 -15.40 11.84
C ALA A 230 -23.50 -14.35 12.81
N LEU A 231 -22.35 -13.73 12.45
CA LEU A 231 -21.71 -12.70 13.27
C LEU A 231 -22.44 -11.34 13.21
N THR A 232 -23.16 -11.07 12.12
CA THR A 232 -23.90 -9.83 11.88
C THR A 232 -25.42 -9.97 12.12
N GLN A 233 -25.86 -10.99 12.86
CA GLN A 233 -27.29 -11.23 13.18
C GLN A 233 -28.16 -11.34 11.92
N ASP A 234 -27.67 -12.05 10.91
CA ASP A 234 -28.31 -12.28 9.59
C ASP A 234 -28.43 -11.01 8.72
N LEU A 235 -27.76 -9.91 9.08
CA LEU A 235 -27.77 -8.68 8.27
C LEU A 235 -26.76 -8.69 7.12
N GLY A 236 -25.68 -9.45 7.22
CA GLY A 236 -24.53 -9.37 6.34
C GLY A 236 -23.63 -8.17 6.63
N ALA A 237 -22.50 -8.07 5.94
CA ALA A 237 -21.54 -7.01 6.17
C ALA A 237 -21.92 -5.70 5.43
N ASP A 238 -21.65 -4.56 6.07
CA ASP A 238 -21.78 -3.23 5.45
C ASP A 238 -20.68 -3.03 4.41
N ILE A 239 -19.45 -3.47 4.71
CA ILE A 239 -18.31 -3.29 3.83
C ILE A 239 -17.52 -4.60 3.69
N ALA A 240 -17.12 -4.94 2.45
CA ALA A 240 -16.13 -5.95 2.16
C ALA A 240 -14.89 -5.30 1.54
N PHE A 241 -13.77 -5.34 2.27
CA PHE A 241 -12.48 -4.83 1.81
C PHE A 241 -11.72 -5.97 1.11
N ASN A 242 -11.58 -5.86 -0.21
CA ASN A 242 -10.93 -6.86 -1.07
C ASN A 242 -9.61 -6.34 -1.66
N PRO A 243 -8.46 -6.58 -1.01
CA PRO A 243 -7.14 -6.27 -1.54
C PRO A 243 -6.54 -7.42 -2.34
N VAL A 244 -7.23 -8.55 -2.45
CA VAL A 244 -6.75 -9.80 -3.08
C VAL A 244 -7.19 -9.89 -4.54
N GLY A 245 -8.41 -9.44 -4.85
CA GLY A 245 -8.96 -9.46 -6.19
C GLY A 245 -9.86 -10.67 -6.47
N SER A 246 -9.67 -11.26 -7.64
CA SER A 246 -10.52 -12.33 -8.21
C SER A 246 -10.64 -13.55 -7.31
N ALA A 247 -9.58 -13.96 -6.63
CA ALA A 247 -9.57 -15.17 -5.81
C ALA A 247 -10.58 -15.17 -4.64
N VAL A 248 -11.04 -14.01 -4.20
CA VAL A 248 -12.02 -13.86 -3.11
C VAL A 248 -13.24 -13.02 -3.51
N PHE A 249 -13.32 -12.59 -4.76
CA PHE A 249 -14.31 -11.62 -5.22
C PHE A 249 -15.76 -12.09 -4.99
N GLU A 250 -16.10 -13.30 -5.42
CA GLU A 250 -17.44 -13.85 -5.26
C GLU A 250 -17.80 -14.07 -3.79
N ALA A 251 -16.84 -14.58 -3.00
CA ALA A 251 -17.02 -14.76 -1.57
C ALA A 251 -17.23 -13.42 -0.84
N ALA A 252 -16.46 -12.40 -1.20
CA ALA A 252 -16.58 -11.05 -0.64
C ALA A 252 -17.95 -10.43 -0.98
N LEU A 253 -18.44 -10.64 -2.22
CA LEU A 253 -19.75 -10.16 -2.63
C LEU A 253 -20.89 -10.85 -1.85
N ARG A 254 -20.79 -12.17 -1.63
CA ARG A 254 -21.78 -12.91 -0.84
C ARG A 254 -21.84 -12.51 0.64
N CYS A 255 -20.75 -12.01 1.19
CA CYS A 255 -20.72 -11.50 2.57
C CYS A 255 -21.53 -10.22 2.79
N LEU A 256 -21.82 -9.46 1.73
CA LEU A 256 -22.49 -8.17 1.84
C LEU A 256 -23.97 -8.31 2.23
N GLY A 257 -24.38 -7.45 3.15
CA GLY A 257 -25.78 -7.19 3.46
C GLY A 257 -26.45 -6.21 2.48
N ASN A 258 -27.68 -5.79 2.79
CA ASN A 258 -28.41 -4.81 2.00
C ASN A 258 -27.72 -3.43 2.07
N GLY A 259 -27.51 -2.80 0.93
CA GLY A 259 -26.77 -1.54 0.80
C GLY A 259 -25.26 -1.69 0.94
N GLY A 260 -24.78 -2.92 1.08
CA GLY A 260 -23.34 -3.20 1.32
C GLY A 260 -22.44 -2.78 0.17
N LYS A 261 -21.22 -2.36 0.50
CA LYS A 261 -20.20 -1.89 -0.44
C LYS A 261 -18.99 -2.82 -0.45
N MET A 262 -18.59 -3.34 -1.60
CA MET A 262 -17.30 -4.01 -1.78
C MET A 262 -16.31 -3.03 -2.40
N VAL A 263 -15.18 -2.79 -1.72
CA VAL A 263 -14.06 -2.02 -2.30
C VAL A 263 -12.94 -2.96 -2.72
N VAL A 264 -12.51 -2.86 -3.98
CA VAL A 264 -11.46 -3.68 -4.59
C VAL A 264 -10.23 -2.82 -4.83
N LEU A 265 -9.09 -3.22 -4.25
CA LEU A 265 -7.84 -2.46 -4.30
C LEU A 265 -6.69 -3.18 -5.00
N GLY A 266 -6.81 -4.48 -5.20
CA GLY A 266 -5.76 -5.30 -5.77
C GLY A 266 -6.30 -6.44 -6.62
N GLU A 267 -5.43 -6.98 -7.45
CA GLU A 267 -5.60 -8.21 -8.21
C GLU A 267 -4.28 -8.96 -8.17
N VAL A 268 -4.23 -10.05 -7.40
CA VAL A 268 -2.97 -10.78 -7.14
C VAL A 268 -2.73 -11.88 -8.19
N GLU A 269 -3.80 -12.48 -8.69
CA GLU A 269 -3.74 -13.63 -9.60
C GLU A 269 -3.82 -13.26 -11.09
N GLY A 270 -4.28 -12.03 -11.40
CA GLY A 270 -4.45 -11.55 -12.78
C GLY A 270 -5.65 -12.17 -13.48
N ASN A 271 -6.61 -12.72 -12.74
CA ASN A 271 -7.77 -13.41 -13.27
C ASN A 271 -8.99 -12.48 -13.44
N HIS A 272 -10.04 -13.02 -14.11
CA HIS A 272 -11.34 -12.38 -14.20
C HIS A 272 -12.30 -13.01 -13.18
N SER A 273 -13.20 -12.19 -12.63
CA SER A 273 -14.30 -12.66 -11.78
C SER A 273 -15.63 -12.48 -12.50
N SER A 274 -16.58 -13.39 -12.27
CA SER A 274 -17.95 -13.22 -12.68
C SER A 274 -18.78 -12.53 -11.60
N VAL A 275 -19.81 -11.81 -12.00
CA VAL A 275 -20.72 -11.12 -11.09
C VAL A 275 -22.13 -11.58 -11.38
N ASN A 276 -22.83 -12.10 -10.38
CA ASN A 276 -24.26 -12.28 -10.45
C ASN A 276 -24.96 -10.93 -10.28
N ILE A 277 -25.40 -10.36 -11.38
CA ILE A 277 -26.03 -9.03 -11.39
C ILE A 277 -27.29 -8.98 -10.51
N ALA A 278 -28.03 -10.10 -10.40
CA ALA A 278 -29.22 -10.16 -9.54
C ALA A 278 -28.85 -9.96 -8.05
N GLU A 279 -27.73 -10.52 -7.61
CA GLU A 279 -27.27 -10.30 -6.23
C GLU A 279 -26.98 -8.83 -5.91
N LEU A 280 -26.39 -8.10 -6.85
CA LEU A 280 -26.19 -6.65 -6.69
C LEU A 280 -27.51 -5.89 -6.64
N ILE A 281 -28.43 -6.22 -7.56
CA ILE A 281 -29.75 -5.54 -7.66
C ILE A 281 -30.56 -5.74 -6.37
N PHE A 282 -30.70 -6.99 -5.92
CA PHE A 282 -31.56 -7.32 -4.79
C PHE A 282 -30.98 -6.90 -3.42
N ARG A 283 -29.71 -6.57 -3.38
CA ARG A 283 -29.03 -6.03 -2.16
C ARG A 283 -28.83 -4.53 -2.20
N ASP A 284 -29.17 -3.84 -3.29
CA ASP A 284 -28.76 -2.45 -3.53
C ASP A 284 -27.24 -2.26 -3.33
N GLY A 285 -26.48 -3.31 -3.69
CA GLY A 285 -25.05 -3.42 -3.40
C GLY A 285 -24.19 -2.61 -4.37
N SER A 286 -22.98 -2.28 -3.95
CA SER A 286 -22.01 -1.56 -4.77
C SER A 286 -20.66 -2.26 -4.84
N VAL A 287 -20.02 -2.23 -6.02
CA VAL A 287 -18.62 -2.65 -6.22
C VAL A 287 -17.80 -1.44 -6.65
N ILE A 288 -16.80 -1.08 -5.86
CA ILE A 288 -16.03 0.15 -6.00
C ILE A 288 -14.56 -0.22 -6.26
N GLY A 289 -13.98 0.22 -7.38
CA GLY A 289 -12.54 0.14 -7.61
C GLY A 289 -11.81 1.28 -6.92
N SER A 290 -10.74 0.97 -6.20
CA SER A 290 -9.89 1.96 -5.53
C SER A 290 -8.44 1.83 -5.94
N SER A 291 -7.81 2.90 -6.42
CA SER A 291 -6.39 2.93 -6.76
C SER A 291 -5.75 4.24 -6.32
N GLY A 292 -4.61 4.14 -5.65
CA GLY A 292 -3.83 5.29 -5.20
C GLY A 292 -4.47 6.08 -4.05
N ALA A 293 -3.76 7.10 -3.60
CA ALA A 293 -4.16 8.03 -2.55
C ALA A 293 -3.71 9.45 -2.92
N GLY A 294 -4.51 10.45 -2.62
CA GLY A 294 -4.14 11.86 -2.70
C GLY A 294 -3.34 12.30 -1.48
N ILE A 295 -2.74 13.49 -1.55
CA ILE A 295 -1.91 14.06 -0.47
C ILE A 295 -2.67 14.08 0.86
N ARG A 296 -3.92 14.53 0.87
CA ARG A 296 -4.73 14.58 2.10
C ARG A 296 -4.89 13.24 2.82
N HIS A 297 -4.95 12.12 2.06
CA HIS A 297 -5.05 10.78 2.66
C HIS A 297 -3.72 10.32 3.25
N ILE A 298 -2.61 10.72 2.60
CA ILE A 298 -1.25 10.45 3.11
C ILE A 298 -1.00 11.29 4.36
N GLU A 299 -1.44 12.55 4.39
CA GLU A 299 -1.36 13.42 5.57
C GLU A 299 -2.19 12.84 6.73
N SER A 300 -3.44 12.42 6.50
CA SER A 300 -4.27 11.72 7.49
C SER A 300 -3.59 10.45 8.00
N ALA A 301 -3.01 9.65 7.10
CA ALA A 301 -2.25 8.47 7.47
C ALA A 301 -0.99 8.80 8.31
N CYS A 302 -0.28 9.90 8.00
CA CYS A 302 0.83 10.39 8.82
C CYS A 302 0.38 10.72 10.24
N GLU A 303 -0.73 11.44 10.40
CA GLU A 303 -1.30 11.81 11.70
C GLU A 303 -1.71 10.57 12.50
N GLN A 304 -2.36 9.60 11.87
CA GLN A 304 -2.78 8.36 12.53
C GLN A 304 -1.58 7.49 12.96
N VAL A 305 -0.51 7.45 12.15
CA VAL A 305 0.72 6.73 12.51
C VAL A 305 1.50 7.48 13.59
N SER A 306 1.65 8.80 13.46
CA SER A 306 2.36 9.65 14.43
C SER A 306 1.73 9.60 15.81
N SER A 307 0.38 9.58 15.88
CA SER A 307 -0.37 9.47 17.14
C SER A 307 -0.46 8.03 17.70
N GLY A 308 0.05 7.03 16.98
CA GLY A 308 0.00 5.64 17.40
C GLY A 308 -1.35 4.94 17.22
N ILE A 309 -2.31 5.56 16.52
CA ILE A 309 -3.62 4.95 16.17
C ILE A 309 -3.38 3.80 15.20
N ILE A 310 -2.54 4.00 14.20
CA ILE A 310 -2.12 2.97 13.24
C ILE A 310 -0.66 2.61 13.49
N THR A 311 -0.39 1.32 13.62
CA THR A 311 0.97 0.79 13.72
C THR A 311 1.38 0.18 12.38
N PRO A 312 2.39 0.73 11.69
CA PRO A 312 2.93 0.11 10.49
C PRO A 312 3.48 -1.29 10.77
N VAL A 313 3.03 -2.29 10.01
CA VAL A 313 3.41 -3.70 10.22
C VAL A 313 4.50 -4.09 9.24
N VAL A 314 5.72 -4.22 9.75
CA VAL A 314 6.91 -4.62 9.00
C VAL A 314 7.34 -6.02 9.42
N GLU A 315 7.31 -6.98 8.49
CA GLU A 315 7.76 -8.37 8.70
C GLU A 315 9.27 -8.49 8.79
N ALA A 316 9.94 -7.88 7.81
CA ALA A 316 11.38 -7.97 7.68
C ALA A 316 11.97 -6.70 7.07
N ARG A 317 13.22 -6.42 7.44
CA ARG A 317 14.09 -5.39 6.87
C ARG A 317 15.19 -6.10 6.11
N MET A 318 15.31 -5.83 4.82
CA MET A 318 16.26 -6.53 3.95
C MET A 318 17.10 -5.51 3.15
N PRO A 319 18.36 -5.82 2.83
CA PRO A 319 19.13 -4.96 1.92
C PRO A 319 18.57 -5.03 0.49
N PHE A 320 18.84 -4.01 -0.32
CA PHE A 320 18.42 -3.97 -1.72
C PHE A 320 18.85 -5.20 -2.51
N GLU A 321 20.04 -5.73 -2.21
CA GLU A 321 20.62 -6.91 -2.83
C GLU A 321 19.77 -8.19 -2.65
N GLU A 322 18.89 -8.20 -1.65
CA GLU A 322 18.02 -9.35 -1.34
C GLU A 322 16.62 -9.23 -1.96
N ILE A 323 16.39 -8.34 -2.93
CA ILE A 323 15.08 -8.13 -3.57
C ILE A 323 14.48 -9.43 -4.13
N VAL A 324 15.29 -10.31 -4.72
CA VAL A 324 14.81 -11.58 -5.27
C VAL A 324 14.35 -12.52 -4.15
N GLN A 325 14.98 -12.47 -2.98
CA GLN A 325 14.52 -13.20 -1.80
C GLN A 325 13.21 -12.60 -1.26
N ALA A 326 13.11 -11.27 -1.17
CA ALA A 326 11.88 -10.58 -0.79
C ALA A 326 10.71 -10.94 -1.74
N TYR A 327 10.97 -10.96 -3.06
CA TYR A 327 10.02 -11.43 -4.06
C TYR A 327 9.50 -12.84 -3.76
N LYS A 328 10.39 -13.80 -3.51
CA LYS A 328 10.02 -15.19 -3.20
C LYS A 328 9.20 -15.30 -1.91
N LEU A 329 9.58 -14.57 -0.86
CA LEU A 329 8.85 -14.55 0.41
C LEU A 329 7.43 -13.96 0.25
N ILE A 330 7.28 -12.90 -0.53
CA ILE A 330 5.95 -12.31 -0.77
C ILE A 330 5.08 -13.27 -1.59
N LYS A 331 5.65 -13.91 -2.62
CA LYS A 331 4.95 -14.91 -3.45
C LYS A 331 4.53 -16.15 -2.66
N SER A 332 5.21 -16.54 -1.58
CA SER A 332 4.79 -17.66 -0.73
C SER A 332 3.49 -17.35 0.05
N GLY A 333 3.14 -16.08 0.22
CA GLY A 333 1.96 -15.66 0.98
C GLY A 333 2.16 -15.62 2.51
N ASP A 334 3.35 -15.95 3.02
CA ASP A 334 3.61 -16.05 4.46
C ASP A 334 3.99 -14.72 5.14
N VAL A 335 4.32 -13.70 4.37
CA VAL A 335 4.67 -12.37 4.89
C VAL A 335 3.48 -11.73 5.61
N PHE A 336 3.69 -11.31 6.86
CA PHE A 336 2.71 -10.58 7.66
C PHE A 336 2.98 -9.07 7.59
N GLY A 337 2.11 -8.31 6.96
CA GLY A 337 2.35 -6.90 6.67
C GLY A 337 3.25 -6.71 5.44
N ARG A 338 4.40 -6.04 5.61
CA ARG A 338 5.32 -5.67 4.53
C ARG A 338 6.76 -6.13 4.79
N ILE A 339 7.49 -6.41 3.71
CA ILE A 339 8.96 -6.38 3.69
C ILE A 339 9.38 -4.97 3.30
N VAL A 340 10.40 -4.45 3.97
CA VAL A 340 10.97 -3.13 3.70
C VAL A 340 12.43 -3.31 3.28
N LEU A 341 12.78 -2.75 2.12
CA LEU A 341 14.15 -2.72 1.64
C LEU A 341 14.88 -1.47 2.15
N ILE A 342 16.15 -1.65 2.49
CA ILE A 342 17.00 -0.61 3.06
C ILE A 342 18.31 -0.57 2.28
N PRO A 343 18.85 0.62 1.92
CA PRO A 343 20.19 0.73 1.37
C PRO A 343 21.23 0.09 2.29
N ALA A 344 22.11 -0.79 1.75
CA ALA A 344 23.02 -1.65 2.54
C ALA A 344 23.87 -0.88 3.57
N GLY A 345 24.31 0.33 3.26
CA GLY A 345 25.08 1.18 4.17
C GLY A 345 24.32 1.68 5.41
N LYS A 346 23.00 1.47 5.48
CA LYS A 346 22.13 1.94 6.58
C LYS A 346 21.66 0.83 7.51
N LEU A 347 21.71 -0.43 7.09
CA LEU A 347 21.38 -1.60 7.94
C LEU A 347 22.32 -1.72 9.15
N THR A 348 23.61 -1.43 8.98
CA THR A 348 24.63 -1.58 10.03
C THR A 348 24.64 -0.46 11.08
N ARG A 349 23.96 0.65 10.83
CA ARG A 349 23.96 1.82 11.76
C ARG A 349 22.96 1.71 12.92
N ARG A 350 21.97 0.81 12.83
CA ARG A 350 20.86 0.75 13.81
C ARG A 350 20.83 -0.49 14.72
N GLU A 351 21.73 -1.45 14.55
CA GLU A 351 21.89 -2.56 15.52
C GLU A 351 22.69 -2.16 16.78
N ASN A 352 23.24 -0.92 16.85
CA ASN A 352 24.08 -0.42 17.93
C ASN A 352 23.47 0.74 18.73
N THR A 353 22.16 0.98 18.66
CA THR A 353 21.41 1.92 19.52
C THR A 353 20.17 1.24 20.09
#